data_d83fbb27c49a16127f5c3e71277a5dba
#
_entry.id   d83fbb27c49a16127f5c3e71277a5dba
#
_cell.length_a   1.000
_cell.length_b   1.000
_cell.length_c   1.000
_cell.angle_alpha   90.00
_cell.angle_beta   90.00
_cell.angle_gamma   90.00
#
_symmetry.space_group_name_H-M   'P 1'
#
loop_
_entity.id
_entity.type
_entity.pdbx_description
1 polymer ?
#
loop_
_entity_poly.entity_id
_entity_poly.type
_entity_poly.pdbx_seq_one_letter_code
_entity_poly.pdbx_strand_id
1 'polypeptide(L)'
;MNKFVPIFFLLISASCQPPTEKRGLEITNKKAIDSTVNLFVDGEYYPFLYTRLENQDGEVLYEHTAKNNRLLADQKIDGDTWIRVWSMSKIVTICIALDLMEDGLLNLDDPVTQYIPEFSQLQVALTADSNSLIGTNWYAEDSFRLAPCPLIYVPNDSVMTIRHLLDHKAGFYYSTTNIPCLDSMLAQENLCAVENSQDLINRLSKLPLIQHSGTDYFYGTNTTVLGLVAERAAGKSLAQLLKERVTDPMQINGMRYDLPVGETMLPRYSGKDSLIREAQLGELDIFGQDVPNYEPSHELYLGGEGMICTTNGYCDFLRMLLNNGELNGYRMLNPETIADLTSPHTQLDNPYGHNGYNLWVSSDSMRLKGQGDQNLWIGGGYEGTHFWIDTSRNLVGTIMTQMFWVYDGAFGYTKEGRIRGEIYKPWTGYPYKN
;
A
#
# COMPACT_ATOMS: atom_id res chain seq x y z
N MET A 1 9.25 45.82 -73.27
CA MET A 1 8.06 45.46 -72.45
C MET A 1 8.54 44.88 -71.17
N ASN A 2 8.77 45.71 -70.13
CA ASN A 2 9.21 45.31 -68.82
C ASN A 2 7.97 44.99 -67.94
N LYS A 3 7.87 43.76 -67.46
CA LYS A 3 6.80 43.37 -66.50
C LYS A 3 7.38 43.57 -65.08
N PHE A 4 6.83 44.53 -64.34
CA PHE A 4 7.01 44.66 -62.90
C PHE A 4 6.18 43.61 -62.19
N VAL A 5 6.81 42.82 -61.27
CA VAL A 5 6.13 41.91 -60.32
C VAL A 5 6.20 42.58 -58.93
N PRO A 6 5.07 42.86 -58.27
CA PRO A 6 5.13 43.42 -56.92
C PRO A 6 5.41 42.31 -55.90
N ILE A 7 6.45 42.49 -55.10
CA ILE A 7 6.75 41.65 -53.95
C ILE A 7 5.88 42.13 -52.76
N PHE A 8 4.98 41.26 -52.31
CA PHE A 8 4.19 41.49 -51.10
C PHE A 8 5.03 41.02 -49.88
N PHE A 9 5.43 41.94 -49.04
CA PHE A 9 5.99 41.64 -47.73
C PHE A 9 4.86 41.31 -46.76
N LEU A 10 4.75 40.06 -46.34
CA LEU A 10 3.89 39.65 -45.26
C LEU A 10 4.59 39.94 -43.93
N LEU A 11 4.16 40.98 -43.22
CA LEU A 11 4.56 41.25 -41.84
C LEU A 11 3.86 40.23 -40.91
N ILE A 12 4.59 39.19 -40.49
CA ILE A 12 4.15 38.29 -39.42
C ILE A 12 4.38 39.01 -38.08
N SER A 13 3.33 39.58 -37.52
CA SER A 13 3.34 40.07 -36.13
C SER A 13 3.36 38.86 -35.20
N ALA A 14 4.53 38.47 -34.68
CA ALA A 14 4.65 37.55 -33.58
C ALA A 14 4.06 38.21 -32.33
N SER A 15 2.84 37.83 -31.96
CA SER A 15 2.24 38.17 -30.70
C SER A 15 2.98 37.36 -29.62
N CYS A 16 3.92 38.00 -28.90
CA CYS A 16 4.39 37.49 -27.63
C CYS A 16 3.24 37.55 -26.61
N GLN A 17 2.50 36.46 -26.44
CA GLN A 17 1.71 36.28 -25.24
C GLN A 17 2.69 36.11 -24.09
N PRO A 18 2.53 36.86 -22.97
CA PRO A 18 3.32 36.63 -21.78
C PRO A 18 3.07 35.17 -21.32
N PRO A 19 4.09 34.48 -20.78
CA PRO A 19 3.91 33.17 -20.26
C PRO A 19 2.78 33.23 -19.21
N THR A 20 1.71 32.46 -19.41
CA THR A 20 0.71 32.24 -18.37
C THR A 20 1.47 31.68 -17.19
N GLU A 21 1.63 32.45 -16.12
CA GLU A 21 2.05 31.94 -14.83
C GLU A 21 1.17 30.71 -14.53
N LYS A 22 1.77 29.52 -14.52
CA LYS A 22 1.12 28.34 -13.96
C LYS A 22 0.89 28.70 -12.49
N ARG A 23 -0.31 29.13 -12.13
CA ARG A 23 -0.68 29.22 -10.72
C ARG A 23 -0.46 27.83 -10.15
N GLY A 24 0.51 27.70 -9.26
CA GLY A 24 0.78 26.48 -8.54
C GLY A 24 -0.50 25.98 -7.86
N LEU A 25 -0.66 24.69 -7.72
CA LEU A 25 -1.78 24.11 -6.97
C LEU A 25 -1.73 24.67 -5.54
N GLU A 26 -2.83 25.27 -5.08
CA GLU A 26 -2.93 25.86 -3.74
C GLU A 26 -4.02 25.13 -2.93
N ILE A 27 -3.68 24.79 -1.68
CA ILE A 27 -4.64 24.27 -0.70
C ILE A 27 -5.27 25.45 0.05
N THR A 28 -6.50 25.80 -0.31
CA THR A 28 -7.16 27.03 0.15
C THR A 28 -7.88 26.88 1.51
N ASN A 29 -8.19 25.66 1.93
CA ASN A 29 -8.99 25.37 3.12
C ASN A 29 -8.19 24.72 4.26
N LYS A 30 -6.90 25.06 4.41
CA LYS A 30 -5.98 24.47 5.41
C LYS A 30 -6.58 24.40 6.82
N LYS A 31 -7.24 25.46 7.30
CA LYS A 31 -7.89 25.45 8.63
C LYS A 31 -8.99 24.42 8.80
N ALA A 32 -9.75 24.12 7.76
CA ALA A 32 -10.78 23.08 7.82
C ALA A 32 -10.15 21.68 7.87
N ILE A 33 -9.06 21.49 7.14
CA ILE A 33 -8.28 20.25 7.19
C ILE A 33 -7.68 20.07 8.59
N ASP A 34 -7.01 21.11 9.14
CA ASP A 34 -6.45 21.10 10.50
C ASP A 34 -7.52 20.71 11.52
N SER A 35 -8.70 21.34 11.45
CA SER A 35 -9.81 21.05 12.37
C SER A 35 -10.28 19.60 12.25
N THR A 36 -10.30 19.06 11.04
CA THR A 36 -10.71 17.66 10.82
C THR A 36 -9.66 16.69 11.35
N VAL A 37 -8.38 16.95 11.13
CA VAL A 37 -7.29 16.14 11.67
C VAL A 37 -7.30 16.17 13.20
N ASN A 38 -7.42 17.35 13.79
CA ASN A 38 -7.49 17.52 15.25
C ASN A 38 -8.69 16.81 15.87
N LEU A 39 -9.86 16.82 15.22
CA LEU A 39 -11.06 16.15 15.71
C LEU A 39 -10.84 14.69 16.08
N PHE A 40 -10.04 13.97 15.28
CA PHE A 40 -9.77 12.55 15.54
C PHE A 40 -8.83 12.33 16.72
N VAL A 41 -7.92 13.24 16.97
CA VAL A 41 -6.96 13.14 18.07
C VAL A 41 -7.53 13.70 19.37
N ASP A 42 -8.21 14.83 19.30
CA ASP A 42 -8.90 15.44 20.46
C ASP A 42 -10.06 14.56 20.96
N GLY A 43 -10.69 13.81 20.05
CA GLY A 43 -11.72 12.83 20.36
C GLY A 43 -11.18 11.49 20.91
N GLU A 44 -9.88 11.38 21.16
CA GLU A 44 -9.23 10.15 21.67
C GLU A 44 -9.40 8.93 20.75
N TYR A 45 -9.49 9.13 19.41
CA TYR A 45 -9.57 8.02 18.46
C TYR A 45 -8.19 7.61 17.95
N TYR A 46 -7.24 8.55 17.84
CA TYR A 46 -5.88 8.30 17.34
C TYR A 46 -4.85 8.93 18.27
N PRO A 47 -3.69 8.26 18.47
CA PRO A 47 -2.59 8.80 19.27
C PRO A 47 -1.95 10.02 18.60
N PHE A 48 -1.90 10.01 17.29
CA PHE A 48 -1.49 11.12 16.45
C PHE A 48 -1.99 10.91 15.02
N LEU A 49 -2.05 12.01 14.28
CA LEU A 49 -2.18 12.00 12.82
C LEU A 49 -1.21 13.02 12.25
N TYR A 50 -0.37 12.59 11.33
CA TYR A 50 0.46 13.45 10.51
C TYR A 50 -0.04 13.38 9.07
N THR A 51 -0.50 14.49 8.53
CA THR A 51 -1.07 14.60 7.18
C THR A 51 -0.18 15.49 6.34
N ARG A 52 0.19 15.04 5.15
CA ARG A 52 1.06 15.77 4.23
C ARG A 52 0.58 15.67 2.79
N LEU A 53 0.70 16.78 2.04
CA LEU A 53 0.47 16.86 0.60
C LEU A 53 1.70 17.47 -0.07
N GLU A 54 2.15 16.85 -1.14
CA GLU A 54 3.23 17.35 -1.99
C GLU A 54 2.79 17.38 -3.45
N ASN A 55 3.35 18.31 -4.21
CA ASN A 55 3.25 18.28 -5.66
C ASN A 55 4.30 17.33 -6.27
N GLN A 56 4.24 17.17 -7.60
CA GLN A 56 5.17 16.31 -8.36
C GLN A 56 6.64 16.68 -8.20
N ASP A 57 6.94 17.96 -7.85
CA ASP A 57 8.30 18.48 -7.71
C ASP A 57 8.82 18.36 -6.25
N GLY A 58 8.00 17.85 -5.33
CA GLY A 58 8.32 17.67 -3.90
C GLY A 58 8.10 18.93 -3.05
N GLU A 59 7.43 19.96 -3.59
CA GLU A 59 7.01 21.09 -2.79
C GLU A 59 5.87 20.69 -1.85
N VAL A 60 6.02 20.97 -0.56
CA VAL A 60 5.00 20.73 0.45
C VAL A 60 3.88 21.76 0.35
N LEU A 61 2.72 21.34 -0.13
CA LEU A 61 1.54 22.20 -0.28
C LEU A 61 0.79 22.34 1.05
N TYR A 62 0.82 21.30 1.87
CA TYR A 62 0.18 21.24 3.17
C TYR A 62 0.85 20.18 4.03
N GLU A 63 1.03 20.51 5.30
CA GLU A 63 1.32 19.53 6.36
C GLU A 63 0.69 19.97 7.69
N HIS A 64 0.26 19.00 8.47
CA HIS A 64 -0.27 19.22 9.81
C HIS A 64 -0.08 17.98 10.68
N THR A 65 0.30 18.23 11.93
CA THR A 65 0.41 17.22 12.99
C THR A 65 -0.58 17.49 14.11
N ALA A 66 -1.46 16.54 14.38
CA ALA A 66 -2.19 16.46 15.64
C ALA A 66 -1.62 15.31 16.48
N LYS A 67 -1.38 15.53 17.77
CA LYS A 67 -0.89 14.50 18.69
C LYS A 67 -1.60 14.55 20.04
N ASN A 68 -1.85 13.39 20.61
CA ASN A 68 -2.39 13.25 21.95
C ASN A 68 -1.31 13.53 22.98
N ASN A 69 -1.42 14.66 23.67
CA ASN A 69 -0.40 15.08 24.65
C ASN A 69 -0.33 14.19 25.89
N ARG A 70 -1.35 13.40 26.21
CA ARG A 70 -1.27 12.40 27.28
C ARG A 70 -0.30 11.26 26.96
N LEU A 71 -0.16 10.91 25.66
CA LEU A 71 0.65 9.79 25.20
C LEU A 71 2.01 10.24 24.62
N LEU A 72 2.05 11.41 23.99
CA LEU A 72 3.12 11.82 23.10
C LEU A 72 3.63 13.25 23.37
N ALA A 73 3.50 13.76 24.63
CA ALA A 73 3.86 15.14 24.97
C ALA A 73 5.26 15.52 24.48
N ASP A 74 6.24 14.65 24.75
CA ASP A 74 7.66 14.91 24.48
C ASP A 74 8.12 14.39 23.11
N GLN A 75 7.23 13.81 22.32
CA GLN A 75 7.57 13.27 21.01
C GLN A 75 7.40 14.33 19.91
N LYS A 76 8.44 14.51 19.10
CA LYS A 76 8.33 15.23 17.84
C LYS A 76 7.79 14.28 16.76
N ILE A 77 6.75 14.70 16.06
CA ILE A 77 6.15 13.95 14.95
C ILE A 77 6.15 14.87 13.73
N ASP A 78 6.92 14.48 12.73
CA ASP A 78 7.09 15.23 11.48
C ASP A 78 7.42 14.29 10.31
N GLY A 79 7.87 14.87 9.20
CA GLY A 79 8.22 14.13 7.99
C GLY A 79 9.37 13.14 8.13
N ASP A 80 10.21 13.26 9.16
CA ASP A 80 11.36 12.39 9.43
C ASP A 80 11.08 11.32 10.49
N THR A 81 9.89 11.31 11.07
CA THR A 81 9.48 10.30 12.06
C THR A 81 9.38 8.92 11.42
N TRP A 82 10.08 7.93 11.99
CA TRP A 82 10.03 6.54 11.54
C TRP A 82 8.72 5.87 11.94
N ILE A 83 8.04 5.26 10.97
CA ILE A 83 6.71 4.67 11.10
C ILE A 83 6.68 3.30 10.44
N ARG A 84 6.00 2.33 11.07
CA ARG A 84 5.66 1.05 10.45
C ARG A 84 4.60 1.29 9.39
N VAL A 85 4.87 0.89 8.16
CA VAL A 85 3.95 1.16 7.06
C VAL A 85 3.14 -0.05 6.63
N TRP A 86 3.44 -1.22 7.19
CA TRP A 86 2.69 -2.46 6.96
C TRP A 86 2.40 -2.69 5.47
N SER A 87 1.13 -2.81 5.12
CA SER A 87 0.72 -3.12 3.73
C SER A 87 1.10 -2.06 2.70
N MET A 88 1.54 -0.88 3.11
CA MET A 88 2.17 0.06 2.19
C MET A 88 3.54 -0.44 1.67
N SER A 89 4.12 -1.47 2.31
CA SER A 89 5.30 -2.20 1.78
C SER A 89 4.99 -2.89 0.45
N LYS A 90 3.74 -3.32 0.24
CA LYS A 90 3.34 -4.12 -0.92
C LYS A 90 3.62 -3.45 -2.25
N ILE A 91 3.25 -2.19 -2.37
CA ILE A 91 3.44 -1.47 -3.63
C ILE A 91 4.92 -1.29 -3.97
N VAL A 92 5.79 -1.17 -2.95
CA VAL A 92 7.25 -1.08 -3.14
C VAL A 92 7.80 -2.43 -3.63
N THR A 93 7.40 -3.53 -2.98
CA THR A 93 7.81 -4.90 -3.39
C THR A 93 7.30 -5.24 -4.80
N ILE A 94 6.08 -4.83 -5.12
CA ILE A 94 5.52 -4.99 -6.47
C ILE A 94 6.36 -4.23 -7.50
N CYS A 95 6.72 -2.96 -7.23
CA CYS A 95 7.58 -2.18 -8.11
C CYS A 95 8.96 -2.83 -8.30
N ILE A 96 9.55 -3.40 -7.24
CA ILE A 96 10.80 -4.18 -7.35
C ILE A 96 10.60 -5.40 -8.26
N ALA A 97 9.51 -6.15 -8.11
CA ALA A 97 9.24 -7.30 -8.96
C ALA A 97 9.02 -6.90 -10.43
N LEU A 98 8.32 -5.79 -10.68
CA LEU A 98 8.11 -5.25 -12.03
C LEU A 98 9.43 -4.76 -12.66
N ASP A 99 10.31 -4.13 -11.90
CA ASP A 99 11.66 -3.74 -12.34
C ASP A 99 12.52 -4.97 -12.72
N LEU A 100 12.45 -6.04 -11.90
CA LEU A 100 13.09 -7.32 -12.25
C LEU A 100 12.47 -7.96 -13.51
N MET A 101 11.19 -7.73 -13.79
CA MET A 101 10.58 -8.17 -15.05
C MET A 101 11.06 -7.35 -16.24
N GLU A 102 11.23 -6.05 -16.10
CA GLU A 102 11.82 -5.21 -17.16
C GLU A 102 13.26 -5.64 -17.50
N ASP A 103 14.01 -6.11 -16.49
CA ASP A 103 15.35 -6.71 -16.65
C ASP A 103 15.31 -8.15 -17.21
N GLY A 104 14.14 -8.77 -17.36
CA GLY A 104 13.97 -10.14 -17.85
C GLY A 104 14.37 -11.24 -16.84
N LEU A 105 14.44 -10.91 -15.55
CA LEU A 105 14.73 -11.85 -14.45
C LEU A 105 13.46 -12.58 -13.96
N LEU A 106 12.29 -12.02 -14.21
CA LEU A 106 10.97 -12.56 -13.90
C LEU A 106 10.04 -12.40 -15.10
N ASN A 107 9.03 -13.29 -15.23
CA ASN A 107 7.91 -13.10 -16.16
C ASN A 107 6.59 -13.34 -15.44
N LEU A 108 5.53 -12.66 -15.86
CA LEU A 108 4.19 -12.76 -15.25
C LEU A 108 3.66 -14.19 -15.19
N ASP A 109 3.94 -14.98 -16.22
CA ASP A 109 3.40 -16.34 -16.39
C ASP A 109 4.38 -17.43 -15.91
N ASP A 110 5.53 -17.05 -15.34
CA ASP A 110 6.45 -18.01 -14.73
C ASP A 110 5.77 -18.73 -13.57
N PRO A 111 5.89 -20.05 -13.47
CA PRO A 111 5.46 -20.79 -12.28
C PRO A 111 6.22 -20.35 -11.03
N VAL A 112 5.54 -20.06 -9.95
CA VAL A 112 6.19 -19.74 -8.66
C VAL A 112 7.14 -20.83 -8.21
N THR A 113 6.86 -22.08 -8.55
CA THR A 113 7.69 -23.24 -8.24
C THR A 113 9.03 -23.26 -9.00
N GLN A 114 9.21 -22.44 -10.03
CA GLN A 114 10.51 -22.22 -10.66
C GLN A 114 11.50 -21.56 -9.69
N TYR A 115 11.03 -20.70 -8.84
CA TYR A 115 11.80 -19.94 -7.84
C TYR A 115 11.72 -20.57 -6.45
N ILE A 116 10.55 -21.09 -6.08
CA ILE A 116 10.27 -21.72 -4.79
C ILE A 116 9.72 -23.14 -5.03
N PRO A 117 10.58 -24.12 -5.34
CA PRO A 117 10.15 -25.50 -5.61
C PRO A 117 9.47 -26.18 -4.42
N GLU A 118 9.68 -25.68 -3.20
CA GLU A 118 9.02 -26.12 -1.97
C GLU A 118 7.49 -26.00 -2.05
N PHE A 119 6.97 -25.10 -2.88
CA PHE A 119 5.52 -24.90 -3.06
C PHE A 119 4.85 -25.88 -4.05
N SER A 120 5.61 -26.84 -4.61
CA SER A 120 5.06 -27.84 -5.53
C SER A 120 4.03 -28.78 -4.90
N GLN A 121 3.97 -28.86 -3.58
CA GLN A 121 3.06 -29.76 -2.85
C GLN A 121 1.98 -29.02 -2.06
N LEU A 122 1.78 -27.71 -2.32
CA LEU A 122 0.73 -26.94 -1.66
C LEU A 122 -0.65 -27.53 -1.95
N GLN A 123 -1.45 -27.64 -0.89
CA GLN A 123 -2.83 -28.11 -0.94
C GLN A 123 -3.80 -26.92 -0.82
N VAL A 124 -5.03 -27.12 -1.24
CA VAL A 124 -6.13 -26.16 -1.11
C VAL A 124 -7.09 -26.66 -0.06
N ALA A 125 -7.50 -25.80 0.84
CA ALA A 125 -8.52 -26.08 1.84
C ALA A 125 -9.92 -25.84 1.25
N LEU A 126 -10.81 -26.81 1.44
CA LEU A 126 -12.21 -26.77 1.03
C LEU A 126 -13.11 -27.13 2.21
N THR A 127 -14.39 -26.79 2.12
CA THR A 127 -15.40 -27.32 3.07
C THR A 127 -15.50 -28.83 2.97
N ALA A 128 -16.09 -29.49 3.99
CA ALA A 128 -16.32 -30.92 3.98
C ALA A 128 -17.12 -31.39 2.74
N ASP A 129 -17.96 -30.54 2.19
CA ASP A 129 -18.75 -30.79 0.96
C ASP A 129 -18.01 -30.37 -0.33
N SER A 130 -16.69 -30.20 -0.27
CA SER A 130 -15.83 -29.82 -1.40
C SER A 130 -16.15 -28.45 -2.04
N ASN A 131 -16.73 -27.52 -1.30
CA ASN A 131 -16.98 -26.16 -1.77
C ASN A 131 -15.80 -25.23 -1.43
N SER A 132 -15.61 -24.18 -2.26
CA SER A 132 -14.67 -23.11 -1.98
C SER A 132 -14.98 -22.42 -0.65
N LEU A 133 -13.95 -22.04 0.07
CA LEU A 133 -14.05 -21.25 1.32
C LEU A 133 -14.35 -19.77 1.03
N ILE A 134 -14.03 -19.29 -0.16
CA ILE A 134 -14.21 -17.88 -0.55
C ILE A 134 -15.57 -17.72 -1.22
N GLY A 135 -16.35 -16.77 -0.73
CA GLY A 135 -17.55 -16.30 -1.44
C GLY A 135 -17.18 -15.45 -2.66
N THR A 136 -18.11 -15.29 -3.59
CA THR A 136 -17.92 -14.56 -4.87
C THR A 136 -17.77 -13.05 -4.71
N ASN A 137 -17.91 -12.51 -3.50
CA ASN A 137 -17.81 -11.07 -3.24
C ASN A 137 -17.05 -10.81 -1.92
N TRP A 138 -15.77 -10.60 -2.03
CA TRP A 138 -14.84 -10.44 -0.91
C TRP A 138 -15.10 -9.22 -0.01
N TYR A 139 -15.72 -8.18 -0.55
CA TYR A 139 -16.03 -6.94 0.20
C TYR A 139 -17.46 -6.89 0.77
N ALA A 140 -18.28 -7.92 0.53
CA ALA A 140 -19.58 -8.03 1.17
C ALA A 140 -19.42 -8.57 2.60
N GLU A 141 -20.22 -8.09 3.55
CA GLU A 141 -20.24 -8.59 4.94
C GLU A 141 -20.45 -10.11 5.02
N ASP A 142 -21.05 -10.72 3.99
CA ASP A 142 -21.28 -12.15 3.85
C ASP A 142 -20.20 -12.92 3.07
N SER A 143 -19.06 -12.28 2.78
CA SER A 143 -18.03 -12.83 1.87
C SER A 143 -17.25 -14.00 2.46
N PHE A 144 -17.22 -14.15 3.77
CA PHE A 144 -16.67 -15.31 4.43
C PHE A 144 -17.80 -16.30 4.72
N ARG A 145 -17.84 -17.40 3.99
CA ARG A 145 -18.62 -18.54 4.47
C ARG A 145 -17.92 -18.99 5.75
N LEU A 146 -18.59 -18.83 6.89
CA LEU A 146 -18.20 -19.49 8.13
C LEU A 146 -18.21 -20.99 7.85
N ALA A 147 -17.07 -21.50 7.39
CA ALA A 147 -16.93 -22.91 7.12
C ALA A 147 -16.72 -23.64 8.45
N PRO A 148 -17.58 -24.61 8.80
CA PRO A 148 -17.33 -25.41 9.98
C PRO A 148 -16.07 -26.26 9.77
N CYS A 149 -15.19 -26.29 10.77
CA CYS A 149 -14.12 -27.26 10.82
C CYS A 149 -14.70 -28.68 11.13
N PRO A 150 -14.10 -29.77 10.64
CA PRO A 150 -12.85 -29.83 9.90
C PRO A 150 -13.01 -29.49 8.40
N LEU A 151 -11.91 -29.05 7.78
CA LEU A 151 -11.78 -28.86 6.34
C LEU A 151 -11.21 -30.12 5.68
N ILE A 152 -11.41 -30.25 4.38
CA ILE A 152 -10.67 -31.21 3.55
C ILE A 152 -9.56 -30.49 2.78
N TYR A 153 -8.52 -31.23 2.42
CA TYR A 153 -7.37 -30.71 1.72
C TYR A 153 -7.17 -31.49 0.42
N VAL A 154 -7.08 -30.76 -0.70
CA VAL A 154 -6.89 -31.33 -2.03
C VAL A 154 -5.65 -30.72 -2.68
N PRO A 155 -5.01 -31.38 -3.64
CA PRO A 155 -3.93 -30.77 -4.40
C PRO A 155 -4.39 -29.47 -5.08
N ASN A 156 -3.50 -28.47 -5.19
CA ASN A 156 -3.78 -27.32 -6.04
C ASN A 156 -3.76 -27.76 -7.50
N ASP A 157 -4.87 -27.64 -8.21
CA ASP A 157 -5.06 -28.14 -9.58
C ASP A 157 -4.64 -27.13 -10.64
N SER A 158 -4.23 -25.93 -10.25
CA SER A 158 -3.71 -24.89 -11.14
C SER A 158 -2.26 -24.53 -10.86
N VAL A 159 -1.53 -24.18 -11.92
CA VAL A 159 -0.17 -23.67 -11.79
C VAL A 159 -0.23 -22.27 -11.17
N MET A 160 0.35 -22.10 -9.99
CA MET A 160 0.52 -20.79 -9.38
C MET A 160 1.58 -20.00 -10.15
N THR A 161 1.23 -18.79 -10.64
CA THR A 161 2.15 -17.92 -11.40
C THR A 161 2.46 -16.63 -10.66
N ILE A 162 3.46 -15.89 -11.14
CA ILE A 162 3.81 -14.55 -10.61
C ILE A 162 2.62 -13.59 -10.75
N ARG A 163 1.86 -13.67 -11.85
CA ARG A 163 0.61 -12.91 -12.04
C ARG A 163 -0.38 -13.15 -10.91
N HIS A 164 -0.54 -14.39 -10.46
CA HIS A 164 -1.46 -14.72 -9.36
C HIS A 164 -1.02 -14.08 -8.03
N LEU A 165 0.29 -13.92 -7.80
CA LEU A 165 0.81 -13.22 -6.61
C LEU A 165 0.54 -11.71 -6.70
N LEU A 166 0.78 -11.09 -7.87
CA LEU A 166 0.51 -9.67 -8.12
C LEU A 166 -0.98 -9.33 -7.97
N ASP A 167 -1.85 -10.19 -8.49
CA ASP A 167 -3.31 -10.02 -8.47
C ASP A 167 -3.98 -10.47 -7.16
N HIS A 168 -3.22 -10.93 -6.17
CA HIS A 168 -3.78 -11.55 -4.96
C HIS A 168 -4.72 -12.73 -5.25
N LYS A 169 -4.39 -13.55 -6.26
CA LYS A 169 -5.15 -14.74 -6.67
C LYS A 169 -4.43 -16.05 -6.40
N ALA A 170 -3.27 -16.03 -5.74
CA ALA A 170 -2.51 -17.26 -5.48
C ALA A 170 -3.10 -18.14 -4.38
N GLY A 171 -3.88 -17.58 -3.46
CA GLY A 171 -4.58 -18.33 -2.40
C GLY A 171 -3.92 -18.24 -1.02
N PHE A 172 -2.87 -17.45 -0.84
CA PHE A 172 -2.30 -17.15 0.48
C PHE A 172 -3.20 -16.22 1.27
N TYR A 173 -3.23 -16.36 2.62
CA TYR A 173 -4.13 -15.64 3.51
C TYR A 173 -3.43 -15.12 4.77
N TYR A 174 -4.13 -14.30 5.55
CA TYR A 174 -3.77 -13.85 6.90
C TYR A 174 -4.61 -14.56 7.95
N SER A 175 -4.25 -14.43 9.23
CA SER A 175 -5.00 -14.97 10.39
C SER A 175 -6.39 -14.34 10.60
N THR A 176 -6.93 -13.70 9.59
CA THR A 176 -8.21 -12.98 9.62
C THR A 176 -9.30 -13.64 8.78
N THR A 177 -9.17 -14.96 8.55
CA THR A 177 -10.14 -15.71 7.72
C THR A 177 -11.47 -15.95 8.42
N ASN A 178 -11.54 -15.81 9.74
CA ASN A 178 -12.66 -16.23 10.58
C ASN A 178 -12.99 -17.75 10.45
N ILE A 179 -12.05 -18.55 9.95
CA ILE A 179 -12.13 -20.01 9.87
C ILE A 179 -11.16 -20.57 10.92
N PRO A 180 -11.65 -21.01 12.10
CA PRO A 180 -10.78 -21.27 13.26
C PRO A 180 -9.67 -22.29 13.01
N CYS A 181 -9.89 -23.29 12.17
CA CYS A 181 -8.87 -24.29 11.87
C CYS A 181 -7.74 -23.71 10.97
N LEU A 182 -8.03 -22.82 10.02
CA LEU A 182 -7.00 -22.13 9.23
C LEU A 182 -6.22 -21.14 10.07
N ASP A 183 -6.92 -20.30 10.82
CA ASP A 183 -6.29 -19.29 11.68
C ASP A 183 -5.41 -19.97 12.76
N SER A 184 -5.86 -21.11 13.30
CA SER A 184 -5.06 -21.91 14.24
C SER A 184 -3.81 -22.52 13.59
N MET A 185 -3.89 -23.01 12.36
CA MET A 185 -2.71 -23.53 11.63
C MET A 185 -1.69 -22.43 11.39
N LEU A 186 -2.14 -21.26 10.93
CA LEU A 186 -1.26 -20.11 10.70
C LEU A 186 -0.59 -19.65 12.01
N ALA A 187 -1.34 -19.57 13.12
CA ALA A 187 -0.81 -19.21 14.43
C ALA A 187 0.25 -20.21 14.93
N GLN A 188 0.05 -21.52 14.67
CA GLN A 188 1.02 -22.56 15.04
C GLN A 188 2.36 -22.41 14.29
N GLU A 189 2.33 -22.00 13.02
CA GLU A 189 3.56 -21.77 12.25
C GLU A 189 4.31 -20.50 12.68
N ASN A 190 3.67 -19.60 13.44
CA ASN A 190 4.29 -18.41 14.05
C ASN A 190 5.21 -17.63 13.07
N LEU A 191 4.62 -17.02 12.06
CA LEU A 191 5.38 -16.36 11.00
C LEU A 191 6.17 -15.14 11.49
N CYS A 192 5.89 -14.58 12.66
CA CYS A 192 6.67 -13.50 13.25
C CYS A 192 7.95 -13.98 13.96
N ALA A 193 8.06 -15.27 14.28
CA ALA A 193 9.26 -15.88 14.86
C ALA A 193 10.17 -16.53 13.80
N VAL A 194 9.95 -16.24 12.54
CA VAL A 194 10.76 -16.72 11.41
C VAL A 194 12.11 -16.02 11.41
N GLU A 195 13.18 -16.79 11.20
CA GLU A 195 14.55 -16.26 11.27
C GLU A 195 15.01 -15.66 9.92
N ASN A 196 14.60 -16.27 8.80
CA ASN A 196 15.04 -15.88 7.46
C ASN A 196 14.05 -16.34 6.38
N SER A 197 14.30 -15.97 5.13
CA SER A 197 13.44 -16.28 3.99
C SER A 197 13.24 -17.79 3.77
N GLN A 198 14.25 -18.63 4.03
CA GLN A 198 14.12 -20.09 3.88
C GLN A 198 13.22 -20.68 4.96
N ASP A 199 13.33 -20.22 6.22
CA ASP A 199 12.43 -20.64 7.30
C ASP A 199 10.98 -20.22 7.00
N LEU A 200 10.77 -19.00 6.47
CA LEU A 200 9.45 -18.54 6.04
C LEU A 200 8.85 -19.45 4.96
N ILE A 201 9.62 -19.79 3.93
CA ILE A 201 9.19 -20.71 2.87
C ILE A 201 8.80 -22.07 3.47
N ASN A 202 9.63 -22.61 4.36
CA ASN A 202 9.38 -23.90 5.01
C ASN A 202 8.09 -23.90 5.86
N ARG A 203 7.76 -22.80 6.51
CA ARG A 203 6.52 -22.66 7.29
C ARG A 203 5.31 -22.47 6.39
N LEU A 204 5.41 -21.59 5.39
CA LEU A 204 4.32 -21.37 4.42
C LEU A 204 3.99 -22.64 3.63
N SER A 205 4.97 -23.50 3.33
CA SER A 205 4.74 -24.76 2.61
C SER A 205 3.90 -25.79 3.37
N LYS A 206 3.71 -25.63 4.69
CA LYS A 206 2.86 -26.47 5.52
C LYS A 206 1.41 -25.98 5.60
N LEU A 207 1.15 -24.76 5.18
CA LEU A 207 -0.17 -24.15 5.22
C LEU A 207 -0.92 -24.45 3.92
N PRO A 208 -2.21 -24.75 3.98
CA PRO A 208 -3.01 -24.88 2.78
C PRO A 208 -3.28 -23.50 2.18
N LEU A 209 -3.54 -23.45 0.88
CA LEU A 209 -4.12 -22.29 0.22
C LEU A 209 -5.63 -22.22 0.53
N ILE A 210 -6.20 -21.02 0.54
CA ILE A 210 -7.65 -20.82 0.77
C ILE A 210 -8.49 -21.04 -0.49
N GLN A 211 -7.84 -21.11 -1.65
CA GLN A 211 -8.45 -21.35 -2.96
C GLN A 211 -7.44 -21.92 -3.94
N HIS A 212 -7.90 -22.52 -5.03
CA HIS A 212 -7.06 -22.82 -6.20
C HIS A 212 -6.50 -21.55 -6.80
N SER A 213 -5.21 -21.58 -7.15
CA SER A 213 -4.52 -20.39 -7.69
C SER A 213 -5.18 -19.92 -8.99
N GLY A 214 -5.40 -18.61 -9.11
CA GLY A 214 -6.04 -17.98 -10.25
C GLY A 214 -7.56 -17.89 -10.19
N THR A 215 -8.21 -18.40 -9.13
CA THR A 215 -9.68 -18.43 -9.05
C THR A 215 -10.24 -17.02 -8.80
N ASP A 216 -9.96 -16.44 -7.64
CA ASP A 216 -10.55 -15.16 -7.24
C ASP A 216 -9.53 -14.28 -6.52
N TYR A 217 -9.84 -12.99 -6.43
CA TYR A 217 -9.08 -12.06 -5.60
C TYR A 217 -9.30 -12.39 -4.12
N PHE A 218 -8.21 -12.63 -3.40
CA PHE A 218 -8.23 -12.76 -1.95
C PHE A 218 -7.00 -12.11 -1.33
N TYR A 219 -7.22 -11.05 -0.58
CA TYR A 219 -6.15 -10.29 0.06
C TYR A 219 -5.44 -11.11 1.14
N GLY A 220 -4.15 -11.32 1.00
CA GLY A 220 -3.35 -12.13 1.91
C GLY A 220 -1.86 -11.90 1.74
N THR A 221 -1.04 -12.88 2.16
CA THR A 221 0.43 -12.80 2.16
C THR A 221 1.05 -12.98 0.76
N ASN A 222 0.27 -12.80 -0.31
CA ASN A 222 0.73 -12.98 -1.70
C ASN A 222 1.96 -12.13 -2.02
N THR A 223 2.00 -10.86 -1.59
CA THR A 223 3.13 -9.97 -1.86
C THR A 223 4.36 -10.33 -1.00
N THR A 224 4.17 -10.92 0.17
CA THR A 224 5.27 -11.49 0.95
C THR A 224 5.93 -12.61 0.19
N VAL A 225 5.13 -13.51 -0.41
CA VAL A 225 5.64 -14.58 -1.30
C VAL A 225 6.28 -14.00 -2.57
N LEU A 226 5.72 -12.93 -3.15
CA LEU A 226 6.34 -12.23 -4.27
C LEU A 226 7.74 -11.69 -3.91
N GLY A 227 7.90 -11.16 -2.69
CA GLY A 227 9.21 -10.74 -2.18
C GLY A 227 10.21 -11.90 -2.13
N LEU A 228 9.79 -13.08 -1.64
CA LEU A 228 10.63 -14.28 -1.64
C LEU A 228 11.00 -14.74 -3.06
N VAL A 229 10.09 -14.64 -4.02
CA VAL A 229 10.37 -14.91 -5.44
C VAL A 229 11.40 -13.91 -5.97
N ALA A 230 11.25 -12.62 -5.69
CA ALA A 230 12.19 -11.59 -6.11
C ALA A 230 13.60 -11.84 -5.55
N GLU A 231 13.71 -12.22 -4.27
CA GLU A 231 14.99 -12.61 -3.66
C GLU A 231 15.66 -13.77 -4.39
N ARG A 232 14.90 -14.83 -4.70
CA ARG A 232 15.41 -16.01 -5.42
C ARG A 232 15.80 -15.70 -6.86
N ALA A 233 15.01 -14.91 -7.57
CA ALA A 233 15.26 -14.52 -8.94
C ALA A 233 16.53 -13.65 -9.08
N ALA A 234 16.72 -12.73 -8.14
CA ALA A 234 17.85 -11.80 -8.15
C ALA A 234 19.09 -12.33 -7.41
N GLY A 235 18.96 -13.36 -6.57
CA GLY A 235 20.02 -13.85 -5.69
C GLY A 235 20.45 -12.83 -4.61
N LYS A 236 19.53 -11.95 -4.19
CA LYS A 236 19.76 -10.87 -3.23
C LYS A 236 18.61 -10.80 -2.24
N SER A 237 18.88 -10.33 -1.01
CA SER A 237 17.79 -10.08 -0.06
C SER A 237 16.89 -8.95 -0.53
N LEU A 238 15.63 -8.95 -0.07
CA LEU A 238 14.68 -7.90 -0.42
C LEU A 238 15.14 -6.52 0.09
N ALA A 239 15.84 -6.47 1.22
CA ALA A 239 16.47 -5.23 1.71
C ALA A 239 17.57 -4.72 0.76
N GLN A 240 18.39 -5.62 0.19
CA GLN A 240 19.37 -5.24 -0.83
C GLN A 240 18.70 -4.77 -2.12
N LEU A 241 17.64 -5.44 -2.55
CA LEU A 241 16.87 -5.01 -3.72
C LEU A 241 16.21 -3.63 -3.50
N LEU A 242 15.60 -3.39 -2.34
CA LEU A 242 15.10 -2.07 -1.97
C LEU A 242 16.20 -1.01 -2.08
N LYS A 243 17.38 -1.31 -1.53
CA LYS A 243 18.51 -0.37 -1.55
C LYS A 243 19.00 -0.10 -2.97
N GLU A 244 19.29 -1.14 -3.74
CA GLU A 244 19.95 -1.04 -5.04
C GLU A 244 19.02 -0.59 -6.18
N ARG A 245 17.71 -0.90 -6.09
CA ARG A 245 16.73 -0.64 -7.15
C ARG A 245 15.83 0.56 -6.88
N VAL A 246 15.63 0.90 -5.60
CA VAL A 246 14.70 1.95 -5.20
C VAL A 246 15.45 3.11 -4.55
N THR A 247 16.05 2.90 -3.37
CA THR A 247 16.49 4.03 -2.54
C THR A 247 17.76 4.68 -3.02
N ASP A 248 18.82 3.94 -3.32
CA ASP A 248 20.10 4.53 -3.74
C ASP A 248 20.02 5.26 -5.10
N PRO A 249 19.44 4.65 -6.18
CA PRO A 249 19.42 5.32 -7.48
C PRO A 249 18.57 6.59 -7.50
N MET A 250 17.44 6.57 -6.77
CA MET A 250 16.52 7.69 -6.67
C MET A 250 16.86 8.65 -5.52
N GLN A 251 17.92 8.38 -4.75
CA GLN A 251 18.35 9.16 -3.59
C GLN A 251 17.22 9.33 -2.54
N ILE A 252 16.40 8.31 -2.37
CA ILE A 252 15.33 8.27 -1.38
C ILE A 252 15.93 7.93 -0.02
N ASN A 253 15.75 8.81 0.95
CA ASN A 253 16.10 8.54 2.34
C ASN A 253 14.84 8.20 3.13
N GLY A 254 14.96 7.31 4.11
CA GLY A 254 13.84 7.01 5.01
C GLY A 254 12.90 5.90 4.54
N MET A 255 13.40 4.89 3.81
CA MET A 255 12.68 3.65 3.50
C MET A 255 13.59 2.45 3.74
N ARG A 256 13.23 1.55 4.65
CA ARG A 256 14.08 0.43 5.08
C ARG A 256 13.27 -0.74 5.64
N TYR A 257 13.95 -1.85 5.90
CA TYR A 257 13.43 -2.99 6.66
C TYR A 257 13.98 -3.04 8.09
N ASP A 258 15.00 -2.26 8.42
CA ASP A 258 15.63 -2.18 9.73
C ASP A 258 15.66 -0.73 10.23
N LEU A 259 15.56 -0.54 11.54
CA LEU A 259 15.67 0.79 12.13
C LEU A 259 17.13 1.24 12.14
N PRO A 260 17.45 2.44 11.62
CA PRO A 260 18.83 2.95 11.66
C PRO A 260 19.35 3.08 13.09
N VAL A 261 20.65 2.82 13.28
CA VAL A 261 21.30 2.94 14.59
C VAL A 261 21.16 4.37 15.12
N GLY A 262 20.64 4.48 16.34
CA GLY A 262 20.40 5.77 16.99
C GLY A 262 19.03 6.39 16.74
N GLU A 263 18.25 5.82 15.83
CA GLU A 263 16.87 6.23 15.62
C GLU A 263 15.91 5.49 16.55
N THR A 264 14.74 6.07 16.74
CA THR A 264 13.66 5.48 17.54
C THR A 264 12.37 5.47 16.76
N MET A 265 11.58 4.44 16.97
CA MET A 265 10.23 4.32 16.39
C MET A 265 9.20 4.64 17.47
N LEU A 266 8.12 5.30 17.08
CA LEU A 266 7.00 5.53 17.99
C LEU A 266 6.43 4.20 18.48
N PRO A 267 5.90 4.15 19.75
CA PRO A 267 5.16 3.00 20.23
C PRO A 267 3.99 2.64 19.30
N ARG A 268 3.54 1.42 19.40
CA ARG A 268 2.30 0.95 18.79
C ARG A 268 1.15 1.24 19.73
N TYR A 269 -0.01 1.58 19.21
CA TYR A 269 -1.17 1.93 20.00
C TYR A 269 -2.37 1.05 19.69
N SER A 270 -3.17 0.79 20.70
CA SER A 270 -4.43 0.07 20.64
C SER A 270 -5.50 0.82 21.42
N GLY A 271 -6.71 0.85 20.90
CA GLY A 271 -7.91 1.36 21.58
C GLY A 271 -8.90 0.24 21.93
N LYS A 272 -8.45 -1.02 21.95
CA LYS A 272 -9.30 -2.19 22.14
C LYS A 272 -10.17 -2.14 23.41
N ASP A 273 -9.67 -1.50 24.48
CA ASP A 273 -10.35 -1.37 25.77
C ASP A 273 -11.09 -0.03 25.92
N SER A 274 -11.38 0.66 24.84
CA SER A 274 -12.04 1.99 24.83
C SER A 274 -11.14 3.15 25.29
N LEU A 275 -9.87 2.91 25.56
CA LEU A 275 -8.89 3.92 25.90
C LEU A 275 -7.64 3.70 25.03
N ILE A 276 -7.21 4.76 24.37
CA ILE A 276 -5.94 4.69 23.64
C ILE A 276 -4.78 4.54 24.62
N ARG A 277 -4.00 3.51 24.42
CA ARG A 277 -2.79 3.19 25.17
C ARG A 277 -1.77 2.52 24.26
N GLU A 278 -0.56 2.34 24.74
CA GLU A 278 0.38 1.47 24.04
C GLU A 278 -0.19 0.05 23.91
N ALA A 279 0.01 -0.55 22.75
CA ALA A 279 -0.45 -1.91 22.47
C ALA A 279 0.33 -2.91 23.32
N GLN A 280 -0.37 -3.91 23.82
CA GLN A 280 0.24 -5.04 24.54
C GLN A 280 0.72 -6.09 23.55
N LEU A 281 1.61 -6.96 24.03
CA LEU A 281 2.07 -8.13 23.30
C LEU A 281 0.86 -8.99 22.84
N GLY A 282 0.85 -9.42 21.60
CA GLY A 282 -0.22 -10.23 21.03
C GLY A 282 -1.47 -9.45 20.58
N GLU A 283 -1.50 -8.11 20.68
CA GLU A 283 -2.62 -7.32 20.19
C GLU A 283 -2.53 -6.98 18.69
N LEU A 284 -1.34 -7.01 18.12
CA LEU A 284 -1.08 -6.70 16.70
C LEU A 284 -0.79 -7.99 15.92
N ASP A 285 -1.79 -8.81 15.82
CA ASP A 285 -1.69 -10.20 15.41
C ASP A 285 -2.26 -10.43 14.01
N ILE A 286 -1.57 -9.96 12.98
CA ILE A 286 -1.97 -10.18 11.59
C ILE A 286 -1.50 -11.55 11.06
N PHE A 287 -0.48 -12.14 11.68
CA PHE A 287 0.09 -13.44 11.32
C PHE A 287 -0.21 -14.54 12.36
N GLY A 288 -1.14 -14.32 13.28
CA GLY A 288 -1.36 -15.18 14.43
C GLY A 288 -0.34 -14.99 15.56
N GLN A 289 0.54 -13.98 15.43
CA GLN A 289 1.60 -13.62 16.38
C GLN A 289 1.95 -12.13 16.27
N ASP A 290 2.92 -11.68 17.07
CA ASP A 290 3.35 -10.30 17.12
C ASP A 290 4.05 -9.78 15.86
N VAL A 291 4.35 -8.51 15.89
CA VAL A 291 4.91 -7.75 14.77
C VAL A 291 6.30 -8.18 14.33
N PRO A 292 6.69 -7.90 13.07
CA PRO A 292 8.02 -8.12 12.58
C PRO A 292 9.11 -7.42 13.43
N ASN A 293 10.28 -8.04 13.49
CA ASN A 293 11.46 -7.46 14.10
C ASN A 293 12.08 -6.40 13.16
N TYR A 294 12.51 -5.28 13.73
CA TYR A 294 13.18 -4.19 13.01
C TYR A 294 14.62 -3.96 13.47
N GLU A 295 15.17 -4.89 14.24
CA GLU A 295 16.57 -4.81 14.67
C GLU A 295 17.51 -4.95 13.46
N PRO A 296 18.64 -4.20 13.42
CA PRO A 296 19.56 -4.23 12.28
C PRO A 296 20.14 -5.61 11.93
N SER A 297 20.10 -6.55 12.88
CA SER A 297 20.63 -7.91 12.72
C SER A 297 19.62 -8.92 12.16
N HIS A 298 18.36 -8.54 11.93
CA HIS A 298 17.37 -9.49 11.40
C HIS A 298 17.65 -9.82 9.92
N GLU A 299 17.29 -11.03 9.51
CA GLU A 299 17.52 -11.55 8.15
C GLU A 299 16.23 -11.86 7.41
N LEU A 300 15.07 -11.53 7.99
CA LEU A 300 13.76 -11.72 7.38
C LEU A 300 13.18 -10.39 6.92
N TYR A 301 12.85 -10.31 5.62
CA TYR A 301 12.30 -9.12 5.00
C TYR A 301 10.93 -9.41 4.38
N LEU A 302 9.86 -9.07 5.10
CA LEU A 302 8.48 -9.35 4.68
C LEU A 302 8.05 -8.34 3.60
N GLY A 303 7.94 -8.80 2.34
CA GLY A 303 7.62 -7.94 1.20
C GLY A 303 6.24 -7.28 1.28
N GLY A 304 5.32 -7.89 1.99
CA GLY A 304 3.97 -7.36 2.15
C GLY A 304 3.76 -6.45 3.37
N GLU A 305 4.65 -6.51 4.39
CA GLU A 305 4.34 -5.91 5.70
C GLU A 305 5.56 -5.33 6.43
N GLY A 306 6.78 -5.66 6.00
CA GLY A 306 7.98 -5.54 6.84
C GLY A 306 8.70 -4.21 6.77
N MET A 307 8.27 -3.25 5.96
CA MET A 307 8.99 -1.98 5.84
C MET A 307 8.63 -0.99 6.95
N ILE A 308 9.61 -0.15 7.24
CA ILE A 308 9.43 1.12 7.94
C ILE A 308 9.84 2.26 7.03
N CYS A 309 9.23 3.41 7.20
CA CYS A 309 9.61 4.59 6.46
C CYS A 309 9.45 5.87 7.28
N THR A 310 10.08 6.94 6.82
CA THR A 310 9.68 8.30 7.13
C THR A 310 8.65 8.77 6.11
N THR A 311 7.83 9.76 6.44
CA THR A 311 6.88 10.33 5.47
C THR A 311 7.60 10.95 4.29
N ASN A 312 8.74 11.61 4.52
CA ASN A 312 9.58 12.18 3.46
C ASN A 312 9.99 11.11 2.44
N GLY A 313 10.57 10.00 2.91
CA GLY A 313 11.00 8.91 2.04
C GLY A 313 9.84 8.24 1.29
N TYR A 314 8.69 8.07 1.95
CA TYR A 314 7.55 7.48 1.28
C TYR A 314 6.90 8.40 0.24
N CYS A 315 6.82 9.72 0.50
CA CYS A 315 6.38 10.71 -0.48
C CYS A 315 7.29 10.73 -1.72
N ASP A 316 8.62 10.62 -1.54
CA ASP A 316 9.56 10.49 -2.66
C ASP A 316 9.21 9.28 -3.54
N PHE A 317 8.95 8.12 -2.93
CA PHE A 317 8.52 6.94 -3.67
C PHE A 317 7.17 7.14 -4.39
N LEU A 318 6.20 7.77 -3.74
CA LEU A 318 4.91 8.09 -4.39
C LEU A 318 5.08 9.05 -5.56
N ARG A 319 6.01 10.01 -5.48
CA ARG A 319 6.33 10.92 -6.60
C ARG A 319 6.98 10.19 -7.78
N MET A 320 7.76 9.15 -7.53
CA MET A 320 8.27 8.27 -8.59
C MET A 320 7.10 7.66 -9.38
N LEU A 321 6.09 7.13 -8.69
CA LEU A 321 4.88 6.58 -9.35
C LEU A 321 4.10 7.68 -10.10
N LEU A 322 3.90 8.84 -9.47
CA LEU A 322 3.22 9.99 -10.07
C LEU A 322 3.93 10.48 -11.34
N ASN A 323 5.25 10.43 -11.36
CA ASN A 323 6.10 10.83 -12.48
C ASN A 323 6.34 9.69 -13.50
N ASN A 324 5.41 8.73 -13.59
CA ASN A 324 5.47 7.63 -14.54
C ASN A 324 6.78 6.82 -14.45
N GLY A 325 7.18 6.48 -13.22
CA GLY A 325 8.33 5.61 -12.93
C GLY A 325 9.67 6.32 -12.82
N GLU A 326 9.72 7.65 -12.72
CA GLU A 326 10.96 8.43 -12.67
C GLU A 326 11.05 9.34 -11.45
N LEU A 327 12.21 9.39 -10.80
CA LEU A 327 12.53 10.34 -9.73
C LEU A 327 14.01 10.72 -9.79
N ASN A 328 14.31 12.00 -9.55
CA ASN A 328 15.68 12.53 -9.48
C ASN A 328 16.57 12.17 -10.70
N GLY A 329 15.95 12.06 -11.89
CA GLY A 329 16.64 11.70 -13.13
C GLY A 329 16.93 10.21 -13.30
N TYR A 330 16.46 9.36 -12.39
CA TYR A 330 16.53 7.91 -12.51
C TYR A 330 15.14 7.34 -12.82
N ARG A 331 15.07 6.50 -13.86
CA ARG A 331 13.86 5.77 -14.25
C ARG A 331 13.94 4.37 -13.68
N MET A 332 13.08 4.08 -12.72
CA MET A 332 12.93 2.75 -12.15
C MET A 332 12.01 1.86 -13.00
N LEU A 333 10.90 2.42 -13.48
CA LEU A 333 9.90 1.68 -14.26
C LEU A 333 9.54 2.45 -15.53
N ASN A 334 9.24 1.72 -16.60
CA ASN A 334 8.74 2.32 -17.83
C ASN A 334 7.30 2.85 -17.64
N PRO A 335 6.88 3.89 -18.38
CA PRO A 335 5.52 4.40 -18.30
C PRO A 335 4.44 3.35 -18.59
N GLU A 336 4.74 2.40 -19.47
CA GLU A 336 3.85 1.28 -19.81
C GLU A 336 3.63 0.34 -18.61
N THR A 337 4.69 0.10 -17.82
CA THR A 337 4.62 -0.70 -16.59
C THR A 337 3.79 0.01 -15.51
N ILE A 338 3.93 1.34 -15.38
CA ILE A 338 3.07 2.13 -14.47
C ILE A 338 1.60 2.09 -14.93
N ALA A 339 1.34 2.17 -16.24
CA ALA A 339 -0.01 2.05 -16.78
C ALA A 339 -0.61 0.66 -16.52
N ASP A 340 0.17 -0.41 -16.66
CA ASP A 340 -0.27 -1.77 -16.32
C ASP A 340 -0.51 -1.93 -14.81
N LEU A 341 0.40 -1.43 -13.96
CA LEU A 341 0.27 -1.44 -12.50
C LEU A 341 -1.09 -0.90 -12.02
N THR A 342 -1.65 0.07 -12.71
CA THR A 342 -2.91 0.74 -12.35
C THR A 342 -4.10 0.31 -13.19
N SER A 343 -3.92 -0.63 -14.12
CA SER A 343 -5.00 -1.14 -14.97
C SER A 343 -5.98 -2.03 -14.18
N PRO A 344 -7.21 -2.26 -14.67
CA PRO A 344 -8.22 -3.01 -13.93
C PRO A 344 -7.99 -4.53 -13.96
N HIS A 345 -7.05 -5.02 -13.13
CA HIS A 345 -6.81 -6.46 -12.96
C HIS A 345 -7.91 -7.16 -12.18
N THR A 346 -8.53 -6.44 -11.23
CA THR A 346 -9.70 -6.92 -10.50
C THR A 346 -10.73 -5.82 -10.34
N GLN A 347 -11.96 -6.06 -10.83
CA GLN A 347 -13.07 -5.13 -10.62
C GLN A 347 -13.54 -5.21 -9.18
N LEU A 348 -13.76 -4.05 -8.56
CA LEU A 348 -14.20 -3.93 -7.18
C LEU A 348 -15.55 -3.21 -7.09
N ASP A 349 -16.21 -3.36 -5.95
CA ASP A 349 -17.39 -2.59 -5.63
C ASP A 349 -17.04 -1.19 -5.10
N ASN A 350 -18.04 -0.31 -5.07
CA ASN A 350 -17.91 1.05 -4.55
C ASN A 350 -17.37 1.10 -3.10
N PRO A 351 -16.53 2.07 -2.74
CA PRO A 351 -16.10 3.24 -3.53
C PRO A 351 -14.85 3.00 -4.38
N TYR A 352 -14.29 1.81 -4.33
CA TYR A 352 -13.11 1.41 -5.10
C TYR A 352 -13.54 0.94 -6.48
N GLY A 353 -13.07 1.58 -7.56
CA GLY A 353 -13.47 1.23 -8.92
C GLY A 353 -12.86 -0.09 -9.37
N HIS A 354 -11.55 -0.26 -9.15
CA HIS A 354 -10.82 -1.48 -9.44
C HIS A 354 -9.53 -1.56 -8.63
N ASN A 355 -8.93 -2.74 -8.63
CA ASN A 355 -7.58 -2.97 -8.14
C ASN A 355 -6.66 -3.24 -9.33
N GLY A 356 -5.54 -2.53 -9.38
CA GLY A 356 -4.40 -2.90 -10.21
C GLY A 356 -3.56 -3.95 -9.49
N TYR A 357 -2.24 -3.90 -9.56
CA TYR A 357 -1.40 -4.75 -8.72
C TYR A 357 -1.36 -4.20 -7.30
N ASN A 358 -2.34 -4.55 -6.48
CA ASN A 358 -2.53 -4.11 -5.10
C ASN A 358 -2.52 -2.58 -4.90
N LEU A 359 -2.98 -1.86 -5.90
CA LEU A 359 -3.20 -0.41 -5.85
C LEU A 359 -4.64 -0.14 -6.23
N TRP A 360 -5.44 0.41 -5.28
CA TRP A 360 -6.86 0.67 -5.51
C TRP A 360 -7.03 1.98 -6.27
N VAL A 361 -7.79 1.92 -7.36
CA VAL A 361 -8.16 3.10 -8.15
C VAL A 361 -9.60 3.46 -7.82
N SER A 362 -9.82 4.68 -7.31
CA SER A 362 -11.12 5.10 -6.81
C SER A 362 -12.13 5.35 -7.93
N SER A 363 -13.38 4.98 -7.68
CA SER A 363 -14.51 5.25 -8.56
C SER A 363 -15.11 6.64 -8.32
N ASP A 364 -16.02 7.05 -9.21
CA ASP A 364 -16.83 8.27 -9.05
C ASP A 364 -17.66 8.29 -7.76
N SER A 365 -18.00 7.13 -7.22
CA SER A 365 -18.69 7.01 -5.93
C SER A 365 -17.93 7.66 -4.78
N MET A 366 -16.58 7.59 -4.77
CA MET A 366 -15.75 8.26 -3.77
C MET A 366 -15.94 9.78 -3.81
N ARG A 367 -15.94 10.37 -5.02
CA ARG A 367 -16.19 11.79 -5.24
C ARG A 367 -17.61 12.18 -4.79
N LEU A 368 -18.62 11.43 -5.20
CA LEU A 368 -20.03 11.70 -4.86
C LEU A 368 -20.32 11.59 -3.35
N LYS A 369 -19.56 10.78 -2.63
CA LYS A 369 -19.59 10.68 -1.16
C LYS A 369 -18.77 11.77 -0.46
N GLY A 370 -18.05 12.61 -1.21
CA GLY A 370 -17.17 13.64 -0.65
C GLY A 370 -16.00 13.05 0.15
N GLN A 371 -15.48 11.90 -0.28
CA GLN A 371 -14.37 11.20 0.36
C GLN A 371 -13.05 11.34 -0.42
N GLY A 372 -13.00 12.24 -1.38
CA GLY A 372 -11.89 12.47 -2.31
C GLY A 372 -12.38 12.69 -3.72
N ASP A 373 -11.67 12.17 -4.71
CA ASP A 373 -12.06 12.24 -6.13
C ASP A 373 -11.98 10.84 -6.77
N GLN A 374 -12.47 10.71 -8.00
CA GLN A 374 -12.29 9.52 -8.82
C GLN A 374 -10.84 9.42 -9.33
N ASN A 375 -10.45 8.21 -9.72
CA ASN A 375 -9.13 7.89 -10.29
C ASN A 375 -7.94 8.20 -9.36
N LEU A 376 -8.17 8.31 -8.06
CA LEU A 376 -7.08 8.36 -7.09
C LEU A 376 -6.49 6.95 -6.93
N TRP A 377 -5.18 6.83 -6.97
CA TRP A 377 -4.48 5.60 -6.63
C TRP A 377 -4.27 5.57 -5.12
N ILE A 378 -4.79 4.56 -4.46
CA ILE A 378 -4.93 4.55 -3.01
C ILE A 378 -4.31 3.28 -2.43
N GLY A 379 -3.66 3.43 -1.28
CA GLY A 379 -3.21 2.32 -0.47
C GLY A 379 -3.13 2.69 1.01
N GLY A 380 -2.98 1.70 1.85
CA GLY A 380 -2.90 1.91 3.30
C GLY A 380 -2.21 0.77 4.02
N GLY A 381 -2.00 0.94 5.32
CA GLY A 381 -1.34 -0.01 6.21
C GLY A 381 -2.17 -0.36 7.44
N TYR A 382 -1.85 -1.49 8.03
CA TYR A 382 -2.59 -2.14 9.11
C TYR A 382 -2.79 -1.26 10.38
N GLU A 383 -1.83 -0.42 10.72
CA GLU A 383 -1.94 0.52 11.84
C GLU A 383 -2.53 1.89 11.43
N GLY A 384 -3.28 1.92 10.31
CA GLY A 384 -4.03 3.09 9.88
C GLY A 384 -3.24 4.10 9.05
N THR A 385 -2.03 3.79 8.59
CA THR A 385 -1.34 4.60 7.59
C THR A 385 -2.09 4.59 6.27
N HIS A 386 -2.01 5.69 5.53
CA HIS A 386 -2.74 5.83 4.27
C HIS A 386 -1.98 6.74 3.30
N PHE A 387 -2.09 6.44 2.00
CA PHE A 387 -1.59 7.31 0.94
C PHE A 387 -2.55 7.37 -0.24
N TRP A 388 -2.41 8.40 -1.04
CA TRP A 388 -3.03 8.47 -2.37
C TRP A 388 -2.17 9.28 -3.34
N ILE A 389 -2.36 9.00 -4.62
CA ILE A 389 -1.76 9.70 -5.74
C ILE A 389 -2.88 10.26 -6.60
N ASP A 390 -2.84 11.54 -6.91
CA ASP A 390 -3.75 12.24 -7.81
C ASP A 390 -3.00 12.69 -9.06
N THR A 391 -3.10 11.91 -10.11
CA THR A 391 -2.45 12.20 -11.39
C THR A 391 -3.07 13.40 -12.11
N SER A 392 -4.35 13.72 -11.80
CA SER A 392 -5.05 14.84 -12.44
C SER A 392 -4.57 16.21 -11.91
N ARG A 393 -4.09 16.24 -10.66
CA ARG A 393 -3.59 17.45 -10.00
C ARG A 393 -2.08 17.42 -9.75
N ASN A 394 -1.42 16.34 -10.16
CA ASN A 394 0.01 16.12 -9.92
C ASN A 394 0.37 16.25 -8.44
N LEU A 395 -0.35 15.56 -7.56
CA LEU A 395 -0.08 15.57 -6.12
C LEU A 395 -0.06 14.17 -5.53
N VAL A 396 0.68 14.03 -4.44
CA VAL A 396 0.66 12.90 -3.54
C VAL A 396 0.21 13.34 -2.16
N GLY A 397 -0.49 12.45 -1.46
CA GLY A 397 -0.93 12.71 -0.09
C GLY A 397 -0.73 11.52 0.81
N THR A 398 -0.46 11.80 2.09
CA THR A 398 -0.28 10.78 3.12
C THR A 398 -1.00 11.17 4.40
N ILE A 399 -1.45 10.16 5.14
CA ILE A 399 -1.92 10.25 6.52
C ILE A 399 -1.18 9.17 7.31
N MET A 400 -0.34 9.58 8.25
CA MET A 400 0.48 8.67 9.04
C MET A 400 0.00 8.61 10.49
N THR A 401 -0.08 7.41 11.02
CA THR A 401 -0.42 7.09 12.41
C THR A 401 0.07 5.70 12.75
N GLN A 402 -0.02 5.31 14.02
CA GLN A 402 0.26 3.93 14.48
C GLN A 402 -0.83 3.49 15.47
N MET A 403 -2.02 3.23 14.94
CA MET A 403 -3.20 2.84 15.70
C MET A 403 -3.85 1.62 15.07
N PHE A 404 -3.77 0.48 15.74
CA PHE A 404 -4.33 -0.76 15.22
C PHE A 404 -5.85 -0.81 15.38
N TRP A 405 -6.36 -0.57 16.58
CA TRP A 405 -7.78 -0.71 16.87
C TRP A 405 -8.36 0.60 17.36
N VAL A 406 -9.28 1.14 16.60
CA VAL A 406 -10.04 2.33 17.02
C VAL A 406 -11.29 1.87 17.73
N TYR A 407 -11.46 2.37 18.97
CA TYR A 407 -12.68 2.15 19.72
C TYR A 407 -13.88 2.70 18.98
N ASP A 408 -15.00 1.93 19.02
CA ASP A 408 -16.29 2.33 18.46
C ASP A 408 -16.32 2.52 16.94
N GLY A 409 -15.56 1.85 16.14
CA GLY A 409 -15.78 1.73 14.68
C GLY A 409 -16.28 2.95 13.89
N ALA A 410 -16.90 3.90 14.59
CA ALA A 410 -17.59 5.05 14.01
C ALA A 410 -16.64 6.00 13.27
N PHE A 411 -15.36 6.05 13.67
CA PHE A 411 -14.35 6.93 13.05
C PHE A 411 -13.18 6.18 12.39
N GLY A 412 -12.95 4.91 12.71
CA GLY A 412 -11.78 4.16 12.29
C GLY A 412 -11.58 4.11 10.78
N TYR A 413 -12.60 3.74 10.06
CA TYR A 413 -12.57 3.61 8.60
C TYR A 413 -12.97 4.88 7.84
N THR A 414 -13.22 5.98 8.55
CA THR A 414 -13.70 7.22 7.93
C THR A 414 -12.71 8.37 8.01
N LYS A 415 -11.60 8.24 8.77
CA LYS A 415 -10.63 9.32 8.90
C LYS A 415 -10.02 9.70 7.54
N GLU A 416 -9.62 8.71 6.73
CA GLU A 416 -9.07 8.93 5.40
C GLU A 416 -10.08 9.64 4.50
N GLY A 417 -11.31 9.15 4.49
CA GLY A 417 -12.40 9.73 3.72
C GLY A 417 -12.73 11.15 4.15
N ARG A 418 -12.77 11.42 5.45
CA ARG A 418 -13.07 12.77 5.98
C ARG A 418 -11.94 13.75 5.71
N ILE A 419 -10.70 13.40 6.01
CA ILE A 419 -9.54 14.29 5.80
C ILE A 419 -9.37 14.55 4.30
N ARG A 420 -9.37 13.49 3.46
CA ARG A 420 -9.30 13.61 2.02
C ARG A 420 -10.52 14.39 1.48
N GLY A 421 -11.70 14.16 2.03
CA GLY A 421 -12.91 14.88 1.68
C GLY A 421 -12.78 16.40 1.89
N GLU A 422 -12.24 16.85 3.02
CA GLU A 422 -11.97 18.28 3.23
C GLU A 422 -10.91 18.80 2.26
N ILE A 423 -9.86 18.04 1.98
CA ILE A 423 -8.83 18.43 1.01
C ILE A 423 -9.45 18.67 -0.38
N TYR A 424 -10.31 17.75 -0.82
CA TYR A 424 -10.86 17.75 -2.18
C TYR A 424 -12.11 18.61 -2.36
N LYS A 425 -12.81 18.96 -1.28
CA LYS A 425 -14.06 19.75 -1.31
C LYS A 425 -14.01 21.02 -2.14
N PRO A 426 -12.93 21.85 -2.11
CA PRO A 426 -12.85 23.03 -2.95
C PRO A 426 -12.85 22.74 -4.46
N TRP A 427 -12.40 21.57 -4.85
CA TRP A 427 -12.27 21.17 -6.26
C TRP A 427 -13.51 20.39 -6.75
N THR A 428 -14.04 19.51 -5.92
CA THR A 428 -15.16 18.64 -6.28
C THR A 428 -16.52 19.25 -6.00
N GLY A 429 -16.61 20.15 -5.04
CA GLY A 429 -17.85 20.72 -4.54
C GLY A 429 -18.70 19.76 -3.67
N TYR A 430 -18.23 18.53 -3.43
CA TYR A 430 -18.96 17.54 -2.63
C TYR A 430 -18.49 17.56 -1.18
N PRO A 431 -19.37 17.83 -0.20
CA PRO A 431 -19.06 17.66 1.21
C PRO A 431 -19.03 16.17 1.57
N TYR A 432 -18.26 15.84 2.61
CA TYR A 432 -18.23 14.48 3.15
C TYR A 432 -19.65 14.03 3.58
N LYS A 433 -19.99 12.81 3.21
CA LYS A 433 -21.25 12.13 3.59
C LYS A 433 -20.88 10.83 4.33
N ASN A 434 -21.51 10.65 5.50
CA ASN A 434 -21.39 9.40 6.27
C ASN A 434 -21.96 8.22 5.51
#